data_90981b3f4eb7ad9685c4be86984e50df
#
_entry.id   90981b3f4eb7ad9685c4be86984e50df
#
_cell.length_a   1.000
_cell.length_b   1.000
_cell.length_c   1.000
_cell.angle_alpha   90.00
_cell.angle_beta   90.00
_cell.angle_gamma   90.00
#
_symmetry.space_group_name_H-M   'P 1'
#
loop_
_entity.id
_entity.type
_entity.pdbx_description
1 polymer ?
#
loop_
_entity_poly.entity_id
_entity_poly.type
_entity_poly.pdbx_seq_one_letter_code
_entity_poly.pdbx_strand_id
1 'polypeptide(L)'
;MTELAMGRTAEGQMRCPTCGAQQAWSDECRRCRCDLTLLRECRRTCDAHRRQCLRHLAQGRPDRALRHARHYAALAGAAEAAPLVGVCLLLCQDWRAALAAAVNAP
;
A
#
# COMPACT_ATOMS: atom_id res chain seq x y z
N MET A 1 -1.88 7.88 16.60
CA MET A 1 -1.73 7.73 15.81
C MET A 1 -1.66 7.99 14.76
N THR A 2 -1.59 8.56 14.67
CA THR A 2 -1.59 8.73 13.74
C THR A 2 -1.26 8.64 12.75
N GLU A 3 -1.21 8.93 12.44
CA GLU A 3 -0.92 8.84 11.45
C GLU A 3 -0.74 9.05 10.46
N LEU A 4 -0.75 9.29 10.64
CA LEU A 4 -0.66 9.50 9.50
C LEU A 4 -0.32 8.80 8.47
N ALA A 5 -0.73 8.27 8.56
CA ALA A 5 0.00 7.59 7.58
C ALA A 5 -0.08 8.38 6.30
N MET A 6 1.03 8.68 5.76
CA MET A 6 1.09 9.50 4.60
C MET A 6 0.34 8.94 3.45
N GLY A 7 -0.40 9.75 2.76
CA GLY A 7 -1.21 9.31 1.65
C GLY A 7 -2.46 8.56 2.05
N ARG A 8 -2.60 8.25 3.33
CA ARG A 8 -3.81 7.62 3.80
C ARG A 8 -4.77 8.67 4.27
N THR A 9 -5.95 8.64 3.71
CA THR A 9 -7.03 9.51 4.09
C THR A 9 -8.17 8.65 4.61
N ALA A 10 -9.24 9.28 5.05
CA ALA A 10 -10.43 8.55 5.41
C ALA A 10 -10.86 7.68 4.23
N GLU A 11 -11.47 6.55 4.52
CA GLU A 11 -11.92 5.64 3.49
C GLU A 11 -12.81 6.38 2.50
N GLY A 12 -12.56 6.16 1.22
CA GLY A 12 -13.30 6.81 0.14
C GLY A 12 -12.81 8.20 -0.21
N GLN A 13 -11.79 8.69 0.49
CA GLN A 13 -11.25 10.03 0.22
C GLN A 13 -9.82 9.97 -0.29
N MET A 14 -9.41 11.03 -0.95
CA MET A 14 -8.07 11.14 -1.50
C MET A 14 -7.61 12.59 -1.46
N ARG A 15 -6.31 12.77 -1.57
CA ARG A 15 -5.71 14.09 -1.67
C ARG A 15 -5.14 14.24 -3.08
N CYS A 16 -5.53 15.31 -3.77
CA CYS A 16 -5.04 15.57 -5.12
C CYS A 16 -3.53 15.82 -5.10
N PRO A 17 -2.74 15.09 -5.91
CA PRO A 17 -1.30 15.29 -5.94
C PRO A 17 -0.88 16.62 -6.55
N THR A 18 -1.76 17.26 -7.31
CA THR A 18 -1.45 18.53 -7.96
C THR A 18 -1.73 19.73 -7.08
N CYS A 19 -2.92 19.78 -6.47
CA CYS A 19 -3.31 20.96 -5.69
C CYS A 19 -3.50 20.70 -4.21
N GLY A 20 -3.44 19.44 -3.77
CA GLY A 20 -3.58 19.10 -2.36
C GLY A 20 -5.00 19.08 -1.82
N ALA A 21 -6.00 19.30 -2.65
CA ALA A 21 -7.38 19.30 -2.21
C ALA A 21 -7.82 17.92 -1.76
N GLN A 22 -8.42 17.83 -0.58
CA GLN A 22 -8.97 16.59 -0.07
C GLN A 22 -10.41 16.45 -0.53
N GLN A 23 -10.73 15.29 -1.09
CA GLN A 23 -12.03 15.09 -1.72
C GLN A 23 -12.34 13.61 -1.84
N ALA A 24 -13.57 13.28 -2.20
CA ALA A 24 -13.93 11.92 -2.54
C ALA A 24 -13.24 11.51 -3.85
N TRP A 25 -12.96 10.22 -4.01
CA TRP A 25 -12.38 9.71 -5.24
C TRP A 25 -13.28 10.04 -6.42
N SER A 26 -12.68 10.58 -7.47
CA SER A 26 -13.37 10.91 -8.72
C SER A 26 -12.36 10.85 -9.86
N ASP A 27 -12.87 10.90 -11.08
CA ASP A 27 -11.99 10.84 -12.25
C ASP A 27 -11.31 12.18 -12.53
N GLU A 28 -11.79 13.23 -11.90
CA GLU A 28 -11.26 14.58 -12.09
C GLU A 28 -11.25 15.30 -10.75
N CYS A 29 -10.19 16.05 -10.49
CA CYS A 29 -10.12 16.85 -9.27
C CYS A 29 -11.19 17.96 -9.32
N ARG A 30 -11.92 18.10 -8.23
CA ARG A 30 -12.99 19.08 -8.15
C ARG A 30 -12.47 20.52 -8.13
N ARG A 31 -11.21 20.70 -7.73
CA ARG A 31 -10.63 22.02 -7.58
C ARG A 31 -9.76 22.42 -8.77
N CYS A 32 -8.76 21.60 -9.12
CA CYS A 32 -7.83 21.94 -10.19
C CYS A 32 -8.14 21.25 -11.51
N ARG A 33 -9.10 20.32 -11.51
CA ARG A 33 -9.60 19.62 -12.70
C ARG A 33 -8.59 18.68 -13.36
N CYS A 34 -7.51 18.32 -12.65
CA CYS A 34 -6.58 17.35 -13.21
C CYS A 34 -7.23 15.97 -13.30
N ASP A 35 -6.76 15.17 -14.24
CA ASP A 35 -7.24 13.82 -14.46
C ASP A 35 -6.68 12.91 -13.34
N LEU A 36 -7.57 12.24 -12.63
CA LEU A 36 -7.21 11.35 -11.51
C LEU A 36 -7.47 9.88 -11.85
N THR A 37 -7.84 9.56 -13.09
CA THR A 37 -8.19 8.17 -13.44
C THR A 37 -7.04 7.21 -13.24
N LEU A 38 -5.85 7.57 -13.67
CA LEU A 38 -4.69 6.71 -13.52
C LEU A 38 -4.32 6.49 -12.05
N LEU A 39 -4.38 7.55 -11.26
CA LEU A 39 -4.10 7.46 -9.82
C LEU A 39 -5.11 6.54 -9.15
N ARG A 40 -6.37 6.64 -9.52
CA ARG A 40 -7.43 5.79 -8.98
C ARG A 40 -7.20 4.33 -9.34
N GLU A 41 -6.82 4.05 -10.57
CA GLU A 41 -6.50 2.69 -11.01
C GLU A 41 -5.28 2.14 -10.27
N CYS A 42 -4.25 2.94 -10.09
CA CYS A 42 -3.09 2.54 -9.30
C CYS A 42 -3.48 2.20 -7.87
N ARG A 43 -4.35 2.99 -7.26
CA ARG A 43 -4.80 2.73 -5.89
C ARG A 43 -5.60 1.43 -5.82
N ARG A 44 -6.45 1.19 -6.79
CA ARG A 44 -7.22 -0.06 -6.84
C ARG A 44 -6.32 -1.28 -6.96
N THR A 45 -5.32 -1.21 -7.83
CA THR A 45 -4.37 -2.31 -8.01
C THR A 45 -3.57 -2.53 -6.74
N CYS A 46 -3.12 -1.46 -6.11
CA CYS A 46 -2.40 -1.50 -4.86
C CYS A 46 -3.23 -2.22 -3.78
N ASP A 47 -4.49 -1.81 -3.62
CA ASP A 47 -5.39 -2.40 -2.62
C ASP A 47 -5.68 -3.86 -2.93
N ALA A 48 -5.77 -4.23 -4.21
CA ALA A 48 -5.98 -5.62 -4.62
C ALA A 48 -4.81 -6.50 -4.18
N HIS A 49 -3.57 -6.05 -4.38
CA HIS A 49 -2.40 -6.80 -3.94
C HIS A 49 -2.35 -6.94 -2.43
N ARG A 50 -2.71 -5.89 -1.71
CA ARG A 50 -2.76 -5.94 -0.26
C ARG A 50 -3.78 -6.99 0.21
N ARG A 51 -4.96 -6.99 -0.38
CA ARG A 51 -6.01 -7.97 -0.03
C ARG A 51 -5.56 -9.39 -0.36
N GLN A 52 -4.92 -9.60 -1.51
CA GLN A 52 -4.42 -10.92 -1.89
C GLN A 52 -3.34 -11.40 -0.93
N CYS A 53 -2.45 -10.50 -0.53
CA CYS A 53 -1.43 -10.82 0.46
C CYS A 53 -2.08 -11.32 1.76
N LEU A 54 -3.03 -10.58 2.28
CA LEU A 54 -3.71 -10.94 3.53
C LEU A 54 -4.47 -12.27 3.39
N ARG A 55 -5.07 -12.51 2.24
CA ARG A 55 -5.76 -13.77 1.97
C ARG A 55 -4.79 -14.95 2.01
N HIS A 56 -3.65 -14.83 1.36
CA HIS A 56 -2.66 -15.90 1.35
C HIS A 56 -2.07 -16.14 2.74
N LEU A 57 -1.87 -15.07 3.53
CA LEU A 57 -1.43 -15.22 4.91
C LEU A 57 -2.46 -16.00 5.72
N ALA A 58 -3.74 -15.69 5.56
CA ALA A 58 -4.81 -16.39 6.25
C ALA A 58 -4.89 -17.87 5.85
N GLN A 59 -4.45 -18.19 4.63
CA GLN A 59 -4.46 -19.57 4.12
C GLN A 59 -3.15 -20.31 4.41
N GLY A 60 -2.23 -19.71 5.14
CA GLY A 60 -0.96 -20.33 5.46
C GLY A 60 0.00 -20.44 4.28
N ARG A 61 -0.05 -19.49 3.37
CA ARG A 61 0.81 -19.46 2.19
C ARG A 61 1.68 -18.21 2.16
N PRO A 62 2.66 -18.11 3.08
CA PRO A 62 3.45 -16.88 3.20
C PRO A 62 4.29 -16.56 1.98
N ASP A 63 4.73 -17.55 1.23
CA ASP A 63 5.49 -17.34 -0.01
C ASP A 63 4.66 -16.62 -1.07
N ARG A 64 3.41 -17.02 -1.23
CA ARG A 64 2.49 -16.35 -2.15
C ARG A 64 2.09 -14.97 -1.64
N ALA A 65 1.87 -14.86 -0.33
CA ALA A 65 1.58 -13.58 0.30
C ALA A 65 2.72 -12.60 0.07
N LEU A 66 3.97 -13.06 0.20
CA LEU A 66 5.14 -12.23 -0.02
C LEU A 66 5.19 -11.67 -1.44
N ARG A 67 4.82 -12.47 -2.42
CA ARG A 67 4.78 -12.02 -3.80
C ARG A 67 3.86 -10.82 -3.96
N HIS A 68 2.66 -10.90 -3.40
CA HIS A 68 1.72 -9.79 -3.44
C HIS A 68 2.19 -8.59 -2.60
N ALA A 69 2.82 -8.87 -1.46
CA ALA A 69 3.38 -7.80 -0.64
C ALA A 69 4.45 -7.01 -1.37
N ARG A 70 5.26 -7.67 -2.19
CA ARG A 70 6.28 -7.00 -3.00
C ARG A 70 5.66 -6.14 -4.10
N HIS A 71 4.59 -6.61 -4.73
CA HIS A 71 3.84 -5.79 -5.69
C HIS A 71 3.23 -4.58 -5.00
N TYR A 72 2.68 -4.79 -3.82
CA TYR A 72 2.14 -3.69 -3.02
C TYR A 72 3.22 -2.66 -2.69
N ALA A 73 4.42 -3.14 -2.30
CA ALA A 73 5.54 -2.25 -2.00
C ALA A 73 5.96 -1.42 -3.22
N ALA A 74 5.94 -2.02 -4.41
CA ALA A 74 6.30 -1.32 -5.63
C ALA A 74 5.32 -0.20 -5.97
N LEU A 75 4.05 -0.36 -5.62
CA LEU A 75 3.01 0.61 -5.92
C LEU A 75 2.81 1.64 -4.81
N ALA A 76 2.81 1.18 -3.56
CA ALA A 76 2.50 2.04 -2.41
C ALA A 76 3.74 2.65 -1.76
N GLY A 77 4.91 2.09 -2.04
CA GLY A 77 6.16 2.51 -1.44
C GLY A 77 6.62 1.54 -0.36
N ALA A 78 7.94 1.43 -0.22
CA ALA A 78 8.55 0.49 0.71
C ALA A 78 8.13 0.79 2.16
N ALA A 79 8.02 2.05 2.52
CA ALA A 79 7.67 2.45 3.87
C ALA A 79 6.28 1.97 4.28
N GLU A 80 5.29 2.15 3.41
CA GLU A 80 3.93 1.73 3.70
C GLU A 80 3.81 0.22 3.75
N ALA A 81 4.55 -0.49 2.90
CA ALA A 81 4.47 -1.95 2.80
C ALA A 81 5.38 -2.68 3.78
N ALA A 82 6.32 -2.00 4.44
CA ALA A 82 7.33 -2.66 5.26
C ALA A 82 6.76 -3.60 6.33
N PRO A 83 5.72 -3.25 7.09
CA PRO A 83 5.18 -4.18 8.06
C PRO A 83 4.65 -5.46 7.43
N LEU A 84 3.99 -5.35 6.29
CA LEU A 84 3.41 -6.50 5.61
C LEU A 84 4.48 -7.39 5.00
N VAL A 85 5.47 -6.78 4.34
CA VAL A 85 6.62 -7.50 3.79
C VAL A 85 7.38 -8.20 4.92
N GLY A 86 7.61 -7.49 6.03
CA GLY A 86 8.31 -8.06 7.18
C GLY A 86 7.62 -9.29 7.74
N VAL A 87 6.30 -9.24 7.91
CA VAL A 87 5.53 -10.37 8.40
C VAL A 87 5.66 -11.57 7.45
N CYS A 88 5.54 -11.34 6.15
CA CYS A 88 5.67 -12.41 5.16
C CYS A 88 7.04 -13.05 5.20
N LEU A 89 8.09 -12.23 5.32
CA LEU A 89 9.46 -12.74 5.39
C LEU A 89 9.70 -13.56 6.65
N LEU A 90 9.17 -13.11 7.80
CA LEU A 90 9.27 -13.87 9.05
C LEU A 90 8.58 -15.22 8.92
N LEU A 91 7.42 -15.25 8.32
CA LEU A 91 6.67 -16.48 8.13
C LEU A 91 7.33 -17.42 7.12
N CYS A 92 8.10 -16.87 6.18
CA CYS A 92 8.94 -17.66 5.28
C CYS A 92 10.26 -18.07 5.95
N GLN A 93 10.47 -17.68 7.21
CA GLN A 93 11.68 -17.96 7.98
C GLN A 93 12.94 -17.31 7.40
N ASP A 94 12.76 -16.19 6.71
CA ASP A 94 13.88 -15.39 6.21
C ASP A 94 14.16 -14.25 7.19
N TRP A 95 14.86 -14.59 8.27
CA TRP A 95 15.11 -13.66 9.36
C TRP A 95 15.96 -12.46 8.94
N ARG A 96 16.94 -12.68 8.08
CA ARG A 96 17.83 -11.61 7.64
C ARG A 96 17.08 -10.58 6.79
N ALA A 97 16.30 -11.04 5.82
CA ALA A 97 15.53 -10.14 4.98
C ALA A 97 14.44 -9.43 5.79
N ALA A 98 13.84 -10.12 6.76
CA ALA A 98 12.83 -9.51 7.62
C ALA A 98 13.43 -8.38 8.46
N LEU A 99 14.62 -8.58 9.00
CA LEU A 99 15.31 -7.55 9.77
C LEU A 99 15.65 -6.34 8.89
N ALA A 100 16.12 -6.58 7.67
CA ALA A 100 16.43 -5.49 6.74
C ALA A 100 15.17 -4.67 6.42
N ALA A 101 14.02 -5.32 6.24
CA ALA A 101 12.77 -4.62 6.00
C ALA A 101 12.37 -3.77 7.19
N ALA A 102 12.54 -4.29 8.41
CA ALA A 102 12.22 -3.56 9.63
C ALA A 102 13.13 -2.33 9.81
N VAL A 103 14.42 -2.47 9.51
CA VAL A 103 15.37 -1.36 9.63
C VAL A 103 15.05 -0.25 8.64
N ASN A 104 14.54 -0.60 7.46
CA ASN A 104 14.20 0.38 6.43
C ASN A 104 12.80 0.97 6.61
N ALA A 105 12.04 0.51 7.60
CA ALA A 105 10.74 1.09 7.90
C ALA A 105 10.94 2.47 8.54
N PRO A 106 10.07 3.45 8.24
CA PRO A 106 10.18 4.78 8.82
C PRO A 106 9.85 4.79 10.31
#